data_4a3934ae4d6677cdb6609b8b2ae688eb
#
_entry.id   4a3934ae4d6677cdb6609b8b2ae688eb
#
_cell.length_a   1.000
_cell.length_b   1.000
_cell.length_c   1.000
_cell.angle_alpha   90.00
_cell.angle_beta   90.00
_cell.angle_gamma   90.00
#
_symmetry.space_group_name_H-M   'P 1'
#
loop_
_entity.id
_entity.type
_entity.pdbx_description
1 polymer ?
#
loop_
_entity_poly.entity_id
_entity_poly.type
_entity_poly.pdbx_seq_one_letter_code
_entity_poly.pdbx_strand_id
1 'polypeptide(L)'
;MDVKFINPFIFGTMEVMEKMAFVKPSAGKPFAKTDDTAHGDVSGIIGMTGDATGSLAMSFSEACIIGLVSKMLGEAHTEMNKSVLDAVGELTNMISGSARKMMEKDDLRVIAAIPTIVFGKAHTVRHVIKGPSIVIPFQTEVGEFVIDVCLKSNIKQVQDEAQPGEKTPFNPKAFNPAVFGKPSMPKAGPDILQEKIEKDLTRGIPVEHKNAAERLEYLKKALVETNATRNAILKQMKEQPFMEWTQRQRYKKALPAYEAKIKRMKLDISAAETILKMSKDDLENPTIKPHFQHHSAGPAQKK
;
A
#
# COMPACT_ATOMS: atom_id res chain seq x y z
N MET A 1 -9.71 -25.62 14.83
CA MET A 1 -8.91 -25.08 13.72
C MET A 1 -7.48 -25.54 13.94
N ASP A 2 -6.79 -25.99 12.90
CA ASP A 2 -5.41 -26.50 13.02
C ASP A 2 -4.45 -25.29 13.16
N VAL A 3 -3.43 -25.45 14.00
CA VAL A 3 -2.36 -24.47 14.24
C VAL A 3 -1.63 -24.10 12.93
N LYS A 4 -1.57 -25.02 11.98
CA LYS A 4 -1.02 -24.79 10.63
C LYS A 4 -1.66 -23.62 9.89
N PHE A 5 -2.94 -23.34 10.17
CA PHE A 5 -3.64 -22.21 9.55
C PHE A 5 -3.56 -20.91 10.37
N ILE A 6 -3.19 -20.98 11.65
CA ILE A 6 -3.15 -19.81 12.52
C ILE A 6 -1.77 -19.16 12.53
N ASN A 7 -0.72 -19.95 12.69
CA ASN A 7 0.65 -19.45 12.76
C ASN A 7 1.06 -18.57 11.57
N PRO A 8 0.74 -18.91 10.31
CA PRO A 8 1.05 -18.04 9.18
C PRO A 8 0.49 -16.63 9.32
N PHE A 9 -0.70 -16.46 9.91
CA PHE A 9 -1.28 -15.13 10.12
C PHE A 9 -0.59 -14.38 11.25
N ILE A 10 -0.20 -15.05 12.34
CA ILE A 10 0.56 -14.42 13.42
C ILE A 10 1.89 -13.89 12.88
N PHE A 11 2.66 -14.74 12.22
CA PHE A 11 3.96 -14.35 11.67
C PHE A 11 3.83 -13.32 10.55
N GLY A 12 2.85 -13.49 9.66
CA GLY A 12 2.59 -12.52 8.60
C GLY A 12 2.22 -11.14 9.14
N THR A 13 1.43 -11.10 10.22
CA THR A 13 1.08 -9.85 10.90
C THR A 13 2.32 -9.19 11.50
N MET A 14 3.13 -9.94 12.25
CA MET A 14 4.36 -9.40 12.85
C MET A 14 5.32 -8.87 11.78
N GLU A 15 5.54 -9.63 10.72
CA GLU A 15 6.42 -9.26 9.62
C GLU A 15 5.95 -7.99 8.89
N VAL A 16 4.67 -7.92 8.54
CA VAL A 16 4.09 -6.78 7.80
C VAL A 16 4.11 -5.52 8.66
N MET A 17 3.72 -5.61 9.94
CA MET A 17 3.72 -4.45 10.83
C MET A 17 5.13 -3.91 11.09
N GLU A 18 6.13 -4.79 11.27
CA GLU A 18 7.51 -4.36 11.46
C GLU A 18 8.08 -3.67 10.21
N LYS A 19 7.80 -4.22 9.02
CA LYS A 19 8.35 -3.71 7.75
C LYS A 19 7.62 -2.50 7.21
N MET A 20 6.29 -2.44 7.38
CA MET A 20 5.45 -1.44 6.73
C MET A 20 5.04 -0.31 7.66
N ALA A 21 4.72 -0.61 8.91
CA ALA A 21 4.31 0.38 9.89
C ALA A 21 5.44 0.78 10.86
N PHE A 22 6.62 0.14 10.73
CA PHE A 22 7.77 0.37 11.60
C PHE A 22 7.46 0.19 13.10
N VAL A 23 6.50 -0.70 13.40
CA VAL A 23 6.12 -1.07 14.77
C VAL A 23 6.40 -2.55 15.01
N LYS A 24 6.73 -2.90 16.24
CA LYS A 24 6.93 -4.29 16.67
C LYS A 24 5.72 -4.76 17.48
N PRO A 25 4.74 -5.43 16.83
CA PRO A 25 3.59 -5.92 17.55
C PRO A 25 3.97 -7.11 18.42
N SER A 26 3.34 -7.22 19.58
CA SER A 26 3.39 -8.41 20.43
C SER A 26 2.04 -9.12 20.36
N ALA A 27 2.05 -10.41 20.01
CA ALA A 27 0.85 -11.23 19.98
C ALA A 27 0.42 -11.60 21.40
N GLY A 28 -0.85 -11.33 21.72
CA GLY A 28 -1.47 -11.78 22.96
C GLY A 28 -1.99 -13.22 22.86
N LYS A 29 -2.72 -13.67 23.88
CA LYS A 29 -3.27 -15.03 23.93
C LYS A 29 -4.45 -15.15 22.96
N PRO A 30 -4.40 -16.07 21.96
CA PRO A 30 -5.52 -16.34 21.08
C PRO A 30 -6.73 -16.88 21.85
N PHE A 31 -7.94 -16.54 21.41
CA PHE A 31 -9.18 -17.05 21.97
C PHE A 31 -10.23 -17.33 20.88
N ALA A 32 -11.16 -18.24 21.17
CA ALA A 32 -12.28 -18.52 20.28
C ALA A 32 -13.30 -17.37 20.39
N LYS A 33 -13.76 -16.87 19.26
CA LYS A 33 -14.80 -15.84 19.21
C LYS A 33 -16.17 -16.45 19.54
N THR A 34 -16.93 -15.76 20.35
CA THR A 34 -18.25 -16.19 20.82
C THR A 34 -19.41 -15.42 20.21
N ASP A 35 -19.13 -14.28 19.60
CA ASP A 35 -20.14 -13.41 18.96
C ASP A 35 -19.61 -12.84 17.63
N ASP A 36 -20.41 -12.04 16.94
CA ASP A 36 -20.08 -11.43 15.66
C ASP A 36 -19.53 -9.98 15.80
N THR A 37 -19.35 -9.47 17.01
CA THR A 37 -18.92 -8.09 17.23
C THR A 37 -17.47 -7.89 16.81
N ALA A 38 -17.18 -6.82 16.06
CA ALA A 38 -15.81 -6.45 15.73
C ALA A 38 -15.11 -5.83 16.95
N HIS A 39 -13.82 -6.10 17.09
CA HIS A 39 -12.99 -5.55 18.17
C HIS A 39 -12.31 -4.24 17.76
N GLY A 40 -13.05 -3.28 17.19
CA GLY A 40 -12.50 -2.01 16.72
C GLY A 40 -13.52 -1.14 15.99
N ASP A 41 -13.06 0.01 15.51
CA ASP A 41 -13.85 1.01 14.80
C ASP A 41 -13.79 0.83 13.28
N VAL A 42 -12.76 0.14 12.78
CA VAL A 42 -12.58 -0.17 11.36
C VAL A 42 -12.05 -1.59 11.20
N SER A 43 -12.58 -2.31 10.21
CA SER A 43 -12.14 -3.66 9.87
C SER A 43 -11.88 -3.81 8.39
N GLY A 44 -10.76 -4.46 8.06
CA GLY A 44 -10.47 -5.00 6.74
C GLY A 44 -10.80 -6.49 6.72
N ILE A 45 -11.61 -6.94 5.78
CA ILE A 45 -12.06 -8.34 5.67
C ILE A 45 -11.64 -8.89 4.31
N ILE A 46 -11.02 -10.07 4.29
CA ILE A 46 -10.60 -10.74 3.06
C ILE A 46 -11.02 -12.20 3.06
N GLY A 47 -11.75 -12.60 2.03
CA GLY A 47 -12.14 -13.99 1.79
C GLY A 47 -11.00 -14.81 1.16
N MET A 48 -10.94 -16.07 1.47
CA MET A 48 -9.93 -17.00 0.99
C MET A 48 -10.56 -18.33 0.52
N THR A 49 -9.99 -18.91 -0.55
CA THR A 49 -10.42 -20.18 -1.15
C THR A 49 -9.20 -21.01 -1.58
N GLY A 50 -9.41 -22.23 -2.02
CA GLY A 50 -8.35 -23.17 -2.43
C GLY A 50 -8.29 -24.36 -1.49
N ASP A 51 -7.10 -24.78 -1.07
CA ASP A 51 -6.91 -25.89 -0.13
C ASP A 51 -7.46 -25.59 1.28
N ALA A 52 -7.71 -24.31 1.57
CA ALA A 52 -8.50 -23.88 2.70
C ALA A 52 -9.51 -22.81 2.26
N THR A 53 -10.70 -22.82 2.86
CA THR A 53 -11.76 -21.84 2.62
C THR A 53 -12.09 -21.10 3.92
N GLY A 54 -12.33 -19.80 3.82
CA GLY A 54 -12.73 -18.97 4.96
C GLY A 54 -12.40 -17.50 4.77
N SER A 55 -12.08 -16.80 5.85
CA SER A 55 -11.73 -15.39 5.82
C SER A 55 -10.85 -14.96 6.98
N LEU A 56 -10.10 -13.89 6.75
CA LEU A 56 -9.38 -13.10 7.74
C LEU A 56 -10.10 -11.77 7.90
N ALA A 57 -10.28 -11.32 9.12
CA ALA A 57 -10.63 -9.95 9.44
C ALA A 57 -9.55 -9.32 10.32
N MET A 58 -9.25 -8.05 10.07
CA MET A 58 -8.37 -7.24 10.92
C MET A 58 -9.18 -6.05 11.43
N SER A 59 -9.23 -5.87 12.74
CA SER A 59 -10.00 -4.79 13.37
C SER A 59 -9.09 -3.90 14.20
N PHE A 60 -9.20 -2.59 13.97
CA PHE A 60 -8.40 -1.56 14.61
C PHE A 60 -9.31 -0.57 15.32
N SER A 61 -8.87 -0.05 16.47
CA SER A 61 -9.42 1.20 16.97
C SER A 61 -8.99 2.36 16.06
N GLU A 62 -9.80 3.40 15.99
CA GLU A 62 -9.52 4.60 15.20
C GLU A 62 -8.15 5.19 15.53
N ALA A 63 -7.84 5.34 16.83
CA ALA A 63 -6.55 5.86 17.28
C ALA A 63 -5.37 4.99 16.83
N CYS A 64 -5.50 3.67 16.93
CA CYS A 64 -4.45 2.74 16.54
C CYS A 64 -4.14 2.83 15.03
N ILE A 65 -5.16 2.79 14.18
CA ILE A 65 -4.93 2.82 12.73
C ILE A 65 -4.40 4.16 12.25
N ILE A 66 -4.86 5.28 12.82
CA ILE A 66 -4.33 6.61 12.52
C ILE A 66 -2.84 6.67 12.90
N GLY A 67 -2.46 6.16 14.07
CA GLY A 67 -1.06 6.10 14.50
C GLY A 67 -0.20 5.23 13.61
N LEU A 68 -0.69 4.04 13.22
CA LEU A 68 0.00 3.14 12.29
C LEU A 68 0.22 3.80 10.92
N VAL A 69 -0.81 4.41 10.35
CA VAL A 69 -0.74 5.05 9.03
C VAL A 69 0.18 6.26 9.06
N SER A 70 0.17 7.04 10.15
CA SER A 70 1.10 8.16 10.32
C SER A 70 2.55 7.70 10.27
N LYS A 71 2.88 6.58 10.92
CA LYS A 71 4.23 5.99 10.83
C LYS A 71 4.53 5.43 9.44
N MET A 72 3.58 4.76 8.81
CA MET A 72 3.73 4.18 7.47
C MET A 72 4.03 5.24 6.40
N LEU A 73 3.37 6.40 6.50
CA LEU A 73 3.48 7.47 5.50
C LEU A 73 4.55 8.52 5.85
N GLY A 74 5.02 8.54 7.12
CA GLY A 74 5.95 9.56 7.61
C GLY A 74 5.32 10.95 7.71
N GLU A 75 3.98 11.03 7.73
CA GLU A 75 3.22 12.28 7.89
C GLU A 75 2.09 12.08 8.92
N ALA A 76 1.80 13.12 9.72
CA ALA A 76 0.77 13.04 10.75
C ALA A 76 -0.64 12.97 10.13
N HIS A 77 -1.39 11.95 10.49
CA HIS A 77 -2.83 11.84 10.26
C HIS A 77 -3.54 12.03 11.59
N THR A 78 -4.65 12.78 11.61
CA THR A 78 -5.40 13.11 12.83
C THR A 78 -6.85 12.64 12.78
N GLU A 79 -7.32 12.18 11.62
CA GLU A 79 -8.70 11.76 11.39
C GLU A 79 -8.80 10.58 10.43
N MET A 80 -9.92 9.86 10.50
CA MET A 80 -10.26 8.81 9.53
C MET A 80 -10.60 9.44 8.19
N ASN A 81 -9.71 9.25 7.23
CA ASN A 81 -9.88 9.70 5.85
C ASN A 81 -9.67 8.56 4.87
N LYS A 82 -9.84 8.84 3.59
CA LYS A 82 -9.69 7.83 2.53
C LYS A 82 -8.32 7.14 2.56
N SER A 83 -7.23 7.87 2.83
CA SER A 83 -5.89 7.28 2.89
C SER A 83 -5.74 6.29 4.03
N VAL A 84 -6.36 6.58 5.19
CA VAL A 84 -6.39 5.67 6.34
C VAL A 84 -7.22 4.42 6.01
N LEU A 85 -8.38 4.57 5.40
CA LEU A 85 -9.22 3.42 4.99
C LEU A 85 -8.52 2.56 3.91
N ASP A 86 -7.90 3.19 2.92
CA ASP A 86 -7.10 2.48 1.90
C ASP A 86 -5.96 1.68 2.56
N ALA A 87 -5.32 2.22 3.60
CA ALA A 87 -4.25 1.54 4.34
C ALA A 87 -4.75 0.31 5.11
N VAL A 88 -5.96 0.35 5.69
CA VAL A 88 -6.59 -0.83 6.32
C VAL A 88 -6.71 -1.98 5.30
N GLY A 89 -7.22 -1.67 4.11
CA GLY A 89 -7.35 -2.65 3.04
C GLY A 89 -6.00 -3.24 2.63
N GLU A 90 -5.01 -2.38 2.49
CA GLU A 90 -3.68 -2.80 2.06
C GLU A 90 -2.96 -3.65 3.12
N LEU A 91 -3.02 -3.26 4.40
CA LEU A 91 -2.49 -4.07 5.50
C LEU A 91 -3.15 -5.46 5.54
N THR A 92 -4.48 -5.51 5.38
CA THR A 92 -5.23 -6.77 5.33
C THR A 92 -4.76 -7.65 4.17
N ASN A 93 -4.59 -7.06 2.98
CA ASN A 93 -4.10 -7.75 1.80
C ASN A 93 -2.66 -8.26 1.97
N MET A 94 -1.77 -7.44 2.51
CA MET A 94 -0.37 -7.79 2.72
C MET A 94 -0.20 -8.90 3.74
N ILE A 95 -0.94 -8.86 4.85
CA ILE A 95 -0.90 -9.91 5.89
C ILE A 95 -1.46 -11.21 5.35
N SER A 96 -2.59 -11.16 4.64
CA SER A 96 -3.12 -12.33 3.93
C SER A 96 -2.10 -12.89 2.92
N GLY A 97 -1.41 -12.02 2.18
CA GLY A 97 -0.37 -12.39 1.23
C GLY A 97 0.84 -13.08 1.88
N SER A 98 1.33 -12.52 3.00
CA SER A 98 2.44 -13.11 3.76
C SER A 98 2.04 -14.48 4.34
N ALA A 99 0.84 -14.58 4.93
CA ALA A 99 0.33 -15.85 5.47
C ALA A 99 0.20 -16.93 4.38
N ARG A 100 -0.37 -16.59 3.21
CA ARG A 100 -0.51 -17.52 2.08
C ARG A 100 0.84 -18.01 1.56
N LYS A 101 1.83 -17.12 1.47
CA LYS A 101 3.20 -17.48 1.07
C LYS A 101 3.86 -18.46 2.06
N MET A 102 3.51 -18.38 3.34
CA MET A 102 3.98 -19.33 4.34
C MET A 102 3.26 -20.68 4.19
N MET A 103 1.93 -20.66 3.95
CA MET A 103 1.16 -21.87 3.70
C MET A 103 1.62 -22.61 2.43
N GLU A 104 2.02 -21.88 1.39
CA GLU A 104 2.54 -22.47 0.15
C GLU A 104 3.82 -23.28 0.36
N LYS A 105 4.63 -22.98 1.39
CA LYS A 105 5.80 -23.78 1.76
C LYS A 105 5.43 -25.13 2.35
N ASP A 106 4.22 -25.25 2.86
CA ASP A 106 3.62 -26.48 3.39
C ASP A 106 2.66 -27.13 2.36
N ASP A 107 2.87 -26.82 1.05
CA ASP A 107 2.07 -27.30 -0.09
C ASP A 107 0.58 -26.94 -0.02
N LEU A 108 0.21 -25.89 0.74
CA LEU A 108 -1.15 -25.40 0.87
C LEU A 108 -1.38 -24.20 -0.06
N ARG A 109 -2.17 -24.38 -1.12
CA ARG A 109 -2.50 -23.32 -2.08
C ARG A 109 -3.78 -22.61 -1.69
N VAL A 110 -3.65 -21.38 -1.21
CA VAL A 110 -4.78 -20.52 -0.82
C VAL A 110 -4.80 -19.25 -1.68
N ILE A 111 -5.97 -18.95 -2.21
CA ILE A 111 -6.22 -17.76 -3.05
C ILE A 111 -7.05 -16.78 -2.22
N ALA A 112 -6.69 -15.51 -2.23
CA ALA A 112 -7.44 -14.45 -1.55
C ALA A 112 -8.21 -13.57 -2.54
N ALA A 113 -9.36 -13.09 -2.12
CA ALA A 113 -10.16 -12.09 -2.81
C ALA A 113 -9.58 -10.67 -2.65
N ILE A 114 -10.32 -9.66 -3.06
CA ILE A 114 -10.03 -8.26 -2.76
C ILE A 114 -10.58 -7.95 -1.36
N PRO A 115 -9.83 -7.25 -0.49
CA PRO A 115 -10.31 -6.90 0.84
C PRO A 115 -11.49 -5.89 0.76
N THR A 116 -12.44 -6.07 1.65
CA THR A 116 -13.54 -5.13 1.91
C THR A 116 -13.27 -4.41 3.23
N ILE A 117 -13.51 -3.10 3.28
CA ILE A 117 -13.34 -2.29 4.48
C ILE A 117 -14.74 -1.95 5.04
N VAL A 118 -14.90 -2.15 6.35
CA VAL A 118 -16.07 -1.75 7.12
C VAL A 118 -15.63 -0.73 8.16
N PHE A 119 -16.25 0.44 8.16
CA PHE A 119 -15.94 1.52 9.10
C PHE A 119 -17.22 1.94 9.85
N GLY A 120 -17.12 2.06 11.15
CA GLY A 120 -18.17 2.50 12.05
C GLY A 120 -18.05 1.81 13.41
N LYS A 121 -18.54 2.48 14.47
CA LYS A 121 -18.53 1.93 15.83
C LYS A 121 -19.49 0.76 15.95
N ALA A 122 -19.09 -0.24 16.73
CA ALA A 122 -19.91 -1.43 17.04
C ALA A 122 -20.41 -2.19 15.79
N HIS A 123 -19.63 -2.17 14.69
CA HIS A 123 -19.99 -2.98 13.52
C HIS A 123 -19.78 -4.47 13.79
N THR A 124 -20.41 -5.31 12.98
CA THR A 124 -20.29 -6.76 13.09
C THR A 124 -19.47 -7.31 11.93
N VAL A 125 -18.68 -8.34 12.23
CA VAL A 125 -17.89 -9.09 11.25
C VAL A 125 -18.28 -10.54 11.30
N ARG A 126 -18.87 -11.01 10.19
CA ARG A 126 -19.21 -12.43 10.00
C ARG A 126 -18.28 -13.07 8.97
N HIS A 127 -17.75 -14.21 9.32
CA HIS A 127 -16.97 -15.00 8.38
C HIS A 127 -17.84 -15.68 7.32
N VAL A 128 -17.25 -15.89 6.13
CA VAL A 128 -17.94 -16.50 4.97
C VAL A 128 -18.41 -17.92 5.28
N ILE A 129 -17.66 -18.64 6.12
CA ILE A 129 -18.00 -20.00 6.53
C ILE A 129 -18.50 -20.05 7.97
N LYS A 130 -19.43 -20.96 8.25
CA LYS A 130 -19.83 -21.27 9.62
C LYS A 130 -18.75 -22.14 10.27
N GLY A 131 -18.24 -21.70 11.41
CA GLY A 131 -17.24 -22.44 12.19
C GLY A 131 -16.63 -21.58 13.28
N PRO A 132 -15.84 -22.16 14.17
CA PRO A 132 -15.14 -21.40 15.19
C PRO A 132 -14.10 -20.49 14.51
N SER A 133 -14.10 -19.21 14.85
CA SER A 133 -13.02 -18.30 14.51
C SER A 133 -12.10 -18.09 15.70
N ILE A 134 -10.84 -17.77 15.41
CA ILE A 134 -9.80 -17.50 16.42
C ILE A 134 -9.40 -16.05 16.32
N VAL A 135 -9.60 -15.35 17.41
CA VAL A 135 -9.16 -13.95 17.57
C VAL A 135 -7.78 -13.94 18.20
N ILE A 136 -6.86 -13.20 17.61
CA ILE A 136 -5.51 -12.99 18.11
C ILE A 136 -5.33 -11.49 18.34
N PRO A 137 -5.26 -11.02 19.60
CA PRO A 137 -4.98 -9.62 19.90
C PRO A 137 -3.50 -9.32 19.71
N PHE A 138 -3.22 -8.11 19.25
CA PHE A 138 -1.88 -7.55 19.11
C PHE A 138 -1.77 -6.22 19.82
N GLN A 139 -0.68 -6.04 20.53
CA GLN A 139 -0.29 -4.82 21.20
C GLN A 139 0.83 -4.14 20.44
N THR A 140 0.74 -2.82 20.26
CA THR A 140 1.79 -1.99 19.67
C THR A 140 1.98 -0.72 20.50
N GLU A 141 3.01 0.03 20.22
CA GLU A 141 3.26 1.35 20.84
C GLU A 141 2.23 2.43 20.47
N VAL A 142 1.46 2.20 19.38
CA VAL A 142 0.41 3.15 18.91
C VAL A 142 -1.01 2.65 19.20
N GLY A 143 -1.16 1.51 19.89
CA GLY A 143 -2.43 0.94 20.31
C GLY A 143 -2.58 -0.53 19.99
N GLU A 144 -3.79 -1.03 20.19
CA GLU A 144 -4.15 -2.43 20.04
C GLU A 144 -4.96 -2.65 18.75
N PHE A 145 -4.78 -3.83 18.17
CA PHE A 145 -5.63 -4.33 17.09
C PHE A 145 -5.77 -5.85 17.21
N VAL A 146 -6.73 -6.41 16.49
CA VAL A 146 -6.91 -7.86 16.46
C VAL A 146 -6.96 -8.38 15.04
N ILE A 147 -6.53 -9.64 14.87
CA ILE A 147 -6.90 -10.43 13.71
C ILE A 147 -7.88 -11.52 14.13
N ASP A 148 -8.86 -11.79 13.30
CA ASP A 148 -9.89 -12.78 13.47
C ASP A 148 -9.86 -13.72 12.25
N VAL A 149 -9.53 -14.98 12.47
CA VAL A 149 -9.30 -15.97 11.41
C VAL A 149 -10.30 -17.10 11.52
N CYS A 150 -11.04 -17.34 10.45
CA CYS A 150 -11.91 -18.52 10.31
C CYS A 150 -11.54 -19.24 9.01
N LEU A 151 -10.85 -20.37 9.12
CA LEU A 151 -10.45 -21.21 7.98
C LEU A 151 -10.78 -22.67 8.22
N LYS A 152 -11.24 -23.33 7.16
CA LYS A 152 -11.48 -24.78 7.11
C LYS A 152 -10.66 -25.38 5.98
N SER A 153 -9.93 -26.45 6.28
CA SER A 153 -9.23 -27.24 5.27
C SER A 153 -10.24 -27.93 4.33
N ASN A 154 -9.96 -27.84 3.02
CA ASN A 154 -10.69 -28.56 1.98
C ASN A 154 -9.97 -29.86 1.58
N ILE A 155 -8.76 -30.09 2.06
CA ILE A 155 -8.00 -31.31 1.79
C ILE A 155 -8.69 -32.45 2.56
N LYS A 156 -9.21 -33.41 1.83
CA LYS A 156 -9.65 -34.67 2.43
C LYS A 156 -8.42 -35.33 3.04
N GLN A 157 -8.40 -35.50 4.36
CA GLN A 157 -7.42 -36.39 4.98
C GLN A 157 -7.62 -37.75 4.35
N VAL A 158 -6.67 -38.22 3.55
CA VAL A 158 -6.52 -39.62 3.26
C VAL A 158 -6.30 -40.23 4.64
N GLN A 159 -7.25 -41.07 5.07
CA GLN A 159 -7.13 -41.82 6.31
C GLN A 159 -6.02 -42.86 6.09
N ASP A 160 -4.77 -42.45 6.30
CA ASP A 160 -3.76 -43.40 6.71
C ASP A 160 -4.14 -43.81 8.13
N GLU A 161 -4.42 -45.12 8.31
CA GLU A 161 -4.56 -45.77 9.58
C GLU A 161 -3.23 -45.73 10.34
N ALA A 162 -2.88 -44.57 10.84
CA ALA A 162 -1.85 -44.40 11.84
C ALA A 162 -2.54 -43.96 13.15
N GLN A 163 -2.25 -44.68 14.19
CA GLN A 163 -2.79 -44.64 15.54
C GLN A 163 -3.05 -43.19 16.05
N PRO A 164 -4.07 -42.99 16.92
CA PRO A 164 -4.43 -41.66 17.42
C PRO A 164 -3.29 -41.10 18.28
N GLY A 165 -2.39 -40.36 17.64
CA GLY A 165 -1.46 -39.50 18.33
C GLY A 165 -2.26 -38.41 19.05
N GLU A 166 -2.06 -38.27 20.35
CA GLU A 166 -2.65 -37.28 21.23
C GLU A 166 -2.69 -35.91 20.53
N LYS A 167 -3.88 -35.39 20.32
CA LYS A 167 -4.09 -33.98 19.92
C LYS A 167 -3.58 -33.12 21.08
N THR A 168 -2.34 -32.67 21.02
CA THR A 168 -1.83 -31.71 21.99
C THR A 168 -2.63 -30.44 21.85
N PRO A 169 -3.34 -30.00 22.90
CA PRO A 169 -4.04 -28.71 22.86
C PRO A 169 -3.00 -27.59 22.65
N PHE A 170 -3.38 -26.57 21.86
CA PHE A 170 -2.56 -25.39 21.64
C PHE A 170 -2.03 -24.88 22.99
N ASN A 171 -0.73 -24.92 23.18
CA ASN A 171 -0.07 -24.41 24.39
C ASN A 171 0.55 -23.02 24.09
N PRO A 172 -0.06 -21.93 24.50
CA PRO A 172 0.45 -20.58 24.24
C PRO A 172 1.78 -20.30 24.95
N LYS A 173 2.17 -21.08 25.95
CA LYS A 173 3.48 -20.98 26.62
C LYS A 173 4.62 -21.65 25.83
N ALA A 174 4.30 -22.52 24.88
CA ALA A 174 5.28 -23.16 23.99
C ALA A 174 5.61 -22.30 22.75
N PHE A 175 4.96 -21.16 22.58
CA PHE A 175 5.23 -20.23 21.48
C PHE A 175 6.57 -19.53 21.73
N ASN A 176 7.59 -19.95 20.99
CA ASN A 176 8.90 -19.29 20.97
C ASN A 176 9.18 -18.75 19.57
N PRO A 177 9.03 -17.43 19.35
CA PRO A 177 9.27 -16.82 18.03
C PRO A 177 10.74 -16.94 17.57
N ALA A 178 11.68 -17.30 18.46
CA ALA A 178 13.09 -17.45 18.12
C ALA A 178 13.41 -18.80 17.42
N VAL A 179 12.49 -19.78 17.44
CA VAL A 179 12.71 -21.11 16.86
C VAL A 179 12.53 -21.08 15.32
N PHE A 180 11.83 -20.07 14.80
CA PHE A 180 11.60 -19.92 13.37
C PHE A 180 12.55 -18.85 12.81
N GLY A 181 13.59 -19.28 12.09
CA GLY A 181 14.53 -18.38 11.43
C GLY A 181 13.78 -17.31 10.62
N LYS A 182 14.27 -16.06 10.68
CA LYS A 182 13.69 -14.94 9.92
C LYS A 182 13.59 -15.30 8.43
N PRO A 183 12.40 -15.31 7.81
CA PRO A 183 12.31 -15.50 6.38
C PRO A 183 13.05 -14.37 5.68
N SER A 184 14.10 -14.69 4.94
CA SER A 184 14.81 -13.73 4.10
C SER A 184 13.95 -13.43 2.87
N MET A 185 13.32 -12.25 2.85
CA MET A 185 12.76 -11.73 1.59
C MET A 185 13.91 -11.34 0.66
N PRO A 186 13.78 -11.55 -0.66
CA PRO A 186 14.72 -10.96 -1.61
C PRO A 186 14.69 -9.45 -1.40
N LYS A 187 15.86 -8.85 -1.19
CA LYS A 187 16.02 -7.39 -1.14
C LYS A 187 15.45 -6.84 -2.44
N ALA A 188 14.46 -5.97 -2.36
CA ALA A 188 14.04 -5.19 -3.52
C ALA A 188 15.28 -4.45 -4.02
N GLY A 189 15.63 -4.67 -5.28
CA GLY A 189 16.70 -3.89 -5.92
C GLY A 189 16.38 -2.40 -5.88
N PRO A 190 17.36 -1.52 -6.11
CA PRO A 190 17.12 -0.08 -6.11
C PRO A 190 15.96 0.25 -7.05
N ASP A 191 14.98 0.99 -6.56
CA ASP A 191 13.83 1.42 -7.37
C ASP A 191 14.27 2.57 -8.29
N ILE A 192 14.86 2.19 -9.44
CA ILE A 192 15.36 3.11 -10.46
C ILE A 192 14.28 4.12 -10.89
N LEU A 193 13.03 3.69 -10.90
CA LEU A 193 11.91 4.56 -11.27
C LEU A 193 11.62 5.60 -10.18
N GLN A 194 11.76 5.23 -8.92
CA GLN A 194 11.58 6.17 -7.80
C GLN A 194 12.66 7.24 -7.78
N GLU A 195 13.94 6.86 -7.97
CA GLU A 195 15.04 7.83 -8.08
C GLU A 195 14.83 8.80 -9.26
N LYS A 196 14.31 8.29 -10.37
CA LYS A 196 13.95 9.11 -11.52
C LYS A 196 12.79 10.06 -11.22
N ILE A 197 11.76 9.62 -10.50
CA ILE A 197 10.62 10.45 -10.08
C ILE A 197 11.11 11.61 -9.22
N GLU A 198 11.95 11.36 -8.22
CA GLU A 198 12.49 12.40 -7.36
C GLU A 198 13.30 13.43 -8.15
N LYS A 199 14.17 12.97 -9.06
CA LYS A 199 14.96 13.86 -9.94
C LYS A 199 14.06 14.67 -10.88
N ASP A 200 13.07 14.06 -11.51
CA ASP A 200 12.18 14.71 -12.48
C ASP A 200 11.28 15.78 -11.82
N LEU A 201 10.80 15.53 -10.60
CA LEU A 201 9.92 16.47 -9.89
C LEU A 201 10.69 17.63 -9.25
N THR A 202 11.92 17.41 -8.82
CA THR A 202 12.78 18.46 -8.25
C THR A 202 13.46 19.33 -9.32
N ARG A 203 13.64 18.80 -10.52
CA ARG A 203 14.27 19.51 -11.63
C ARG A 203 13.27 20.48 -12.26
N GLY A 204 13.45 21.77 -12.02
CA GLY A 204 12.71 22.83 -12.70
C GLY A 204 12.92 22.77 -14.22
N ILE A 205 12.01 23.35 -14.99
CA ILE A 205 12.21 23.56 -16.44
C ILE A 205 13.26 24.69 -16.56
N PRO A 206 14.44 24.45 -17.14
CA PRO A 206 15.44 25.50 -17.30
C PRO A 206 14.87 26.68 -18.09
N VAL A 207 15.13 27.89 -17.63
CA VAL A 207 14.64 29.12 -18.26
C VAL A 207 15.63 29.64 -19.31
N GLU A 208 16.88 29.18 -19.25
CA GLU A 208 17.99 29.69 -20.07
C GLU A 208 18.06 28.98 -21.43
N HIS A 209 17.27 29.44 -22.38
CA HIS A 209 17.44 29.12 -23.79
C HIS A 209 17.68 30.39 -24.59
N LYS A 210 18.68 30.36 -25.50
CA LYS A 210 19.11 31.53 -26.27
C LYS A 210 18.06 32.04 -27.24
N ASN A 211 17.16 31.20 -27.71
CA ASN A 211 16.07 31.56 -28.65
C ASN A 211 14.84 30.64 -28.49
N ALA A 212 13.72 31.08 -29.08
CA ALA A 212 12.43 30.39 -29.00
C ALA A 212 12.47 28.99 -29.65
N ALA A 213 13.27 28.77 -30.68
CA ALA A 213 13.37 27.50 -31.39
C ALA A 213 14.09 26.43 -30.53
N GLU A 214 15.21 26.77 -29.90
CA GLU A 214 15.93 25.91 -28.97
C GLU A 214 15.05 25.54 -27.76
N ARG A 215 14.31 26.51 -27.24
CA ARG A 215 13.35 26.29 -26.15
C ARG A 215 12.25 25.32 -26.57
N LEU A 216 11.71 25.47 -27.76
CA LEU A 216 10.66 24.61 -28.30
C LEU A 216 11.15 23.16 -28.44
N GLU A 217 12.35 22.96 -28.98
CA GLU A 217 12.96 21.63 -29.12
C GLU A 217 13.18 20.99 -27.75
N TYR A 218 13.75 21.74 -26.80
CA TYR A 218 13.91 21.25 -25.42
C TYR A 218 12.59 20.84 -24.78
N LEU A 219 11.55 21.69 -24.88
CA LEU A 219 10.23 21.41 -24.30
C LEU A 219 9.58 20.16 -24.92
N LYS A 220 9.69 19.98 -26.24
CA LYS A 220 9.19 18.78 -26.92
C LYS A 220 9.89 17.52 -26.43
N LYS A 221 11.21 17.54 -26.29
CA LYS A 221 11.99 16.42 -25.75
C LYS A 221 11.62 16.14 -24.29
N ALA A 222 11.57 17.16 -23.44
CA ALA A 222 11.20 17.03 -22.03
C ALA A 222 9.77 16.51 -21.86
N LEU A 223 8.84 16.90 -22.73
CA LEU A 223 7.47 16.38 -22.73
C LEU A 223 7.42 14.88 -23.04
N VAL A 224 8.19 14.41 -24.01
CA VAL A 224 8.29 12.97 -24.33
C VAL A 224 8.82 12.18 -23.14
N GLU A 225 9.91 12.63 -22.51
CA GLU A 225 10.51 11.99 -21.36
C GLU A 225 9.57 11.96 -20.15
N THR A 226 8.89 13.08 -19.88
CA THR A 226 7.92 13.20 -18.78
C THR A 226 6.72 12.27 -18.98
N ASN A 227 6.18 12.18 -20.21
CA ASN A 227 5.12 11.24 -20.54
C ASN A 227 5.58 9.78 -20.42
N ALA A 228 6.82 9.46 -20.83
CA ALA A 228 7.38 8.12 -20.71
C ALA A 228 7.46 7.70 -19.23
N THR A 229 7.93 8.58 -18.34
CA THR A 229 7.99 8.28 -16.90
C THR A 229 6.60 8.11 -16.30
N ARG A 230 5.65 9.01 -16.61
CA ARG A 230 4.25 8.86 -16.18
C ARG A 230 3.65 7.52 -16.62
N ASN A 231 3.85 7.15 -17.87
CA ASN A 231 3.33 5.89 -18.41
C ASN A 231 4.01 4.67 -17.79
N ALA A 232 5.29 4.74 -17.46
CA ALA A 232 6.01 3.68 -16.73
C ALA A 232 5.42 3.49 -15.32
N ILE A 233 5.10 4.57 -14.60
CA ILE A 233 4.42 4.53 -13.30
C ILE A 233 3.06 3.81 -13.44
N LEU A 234 2.23 4.23 -14.39
CA LEU A 234 0.91 3.64 -14.62
C LEU A 234 1.01 2.16 -15.01
N LYS A 235 2.01 1.81 -15.83
CA LYS A 235 2.27 0.42 -16.23
C LYS A 235 2.65 -0.43 -15.03
N GLN A 236 3.60 0.01 -14.20
CA GLN A 236 3.99 -0.71 -12.98
C GLN A 236 2.83 -0.87 -12.00
N MET A 237 2.02 0.17 -11.80
CA MET A 237 0.85 0.09 -10.93
C MET A 237 -0.20 -0.91 -11.43
N LYS A 238 -0.28 -1.14 -12.75
CA LYS A 238 -1.19 -2.10 -13.39
C LYS A 238 -0.64 -3.52 -13.38
N GLU A 239 0.64 -3.69 -13.71
CA GLU A 239 1.28 -5.00 -13.88
C GLU A 239 1.72 -5.63 -12.54
N GLN A 240 1.91 -4.81 -11.51
CA GLN A 240 2.28 -5.26 -10.16
C GLN A 240 1.17 -4.94 -9.15
N PRO A 241 0.06 -5.71 -9.16
CA PRO A 241 -1.03 -5.49 -8.21
C PRO A 241 -0.59 -5.68 -6.74
N PHE A 242 0.49 -6.44 -6.51
CA PHE A 242 1.10 -6.71 -5.20
C PHE A 242 2.34 -5.85 -4.91
N MET A 243 2.49 -4.72 -5.63
CA MET A 243 3.52 -3.72 -5.32
C MET A 243 3.39 -3.27 -3.86
N GLU A 244 4.53 -3.06 -3.19
CA GLU A 244 4.52 -2.53 -1.82
C GLU A 244 3.62 -1.29 -1.71
N TRP A 245 2.75 -1.27 -0.69
CA TRP A 245 1.76 -0.20 -0.52
C TRP A 245 2.40 1.20 -0.45
N THR A 246 3.52 1.34 0.28
CA THR A 246 4.29 2.59 0.35
C THR A 246 4.76 3.07 -1.02
N GLN A 247 5.27 2.16 -1.86
CA GLN A 247 5.67 2.47 -3.22
C GLN A 247 4.46 2.89 -4.06
N ARG A 248 3.33 2.18 -3.91
CA ARG A 248 2.08 2.52 -4.60
C ARG A 248 1.54 3.90 -4.21
N GLN A 249 1.64 4.29 -2.92
CA GLN A 249 1.25 5.62 -2.46
C GLN A 249 2.17 6.70 -3.01
N ARG A 250 3.49 6.47 -3.05
CA ARG A 250 4.44 7.40 -3.67
C ARG A 250 4.12 7.62 -5.14
N TYR A 251 3.78 6.58 -5.88
CA TYR A 251 3.37 6.69 -7.28
C TYR A 251 2.04 7.43 -7.45
N LYS A 252 1.03 7.14 -6.61
CA LYS A 252 -0.24 7.88 -6.59
C LYS A 252 -0.03 9.37 -6.31
N LYS A 253 0.88 9.74 -5.40
CA LYS A 253 1.21 11.13 -5.05
C LYS A 253 1.98 11.84 -6.19
N ALA A 254 2.83 11.11 -6.92
CA ALA A 254 3.62 11.66 -8.02
C ALA A 254 2.79 11.93 -9.29
N LEU A 255 1.79 11.09 -9.60
CA LEU A 255 1.01 11.19 -10.84
C LEU A 255 0.36 12.58 -11.08
N PRO A 256 -0.33 13.24 -10.11
CA PRO A 256 -0.89 14.57 -10.31
C PRO A 256 0.18 15.62 -10.64
N ALA A 257 1.37 15.53 -10.03
CA ALA A 257 2.48 16.44 -10.32
C ALA A 257 3.00 16.26 -11.76
N TYR A 258 3.09 15.02 -12.24
CA TYR A 258 3.41 14.74 -13.65
C TYR A 258 2.34 15.27 -14.61
N GLU A 259 1.08 15.12 -14.29
CA GLU A 259 -0.03 15.63 -15.10
C GLU A 259 -0.01 17.16 -15.18
N ALA A 260 0.22 17.84 -14.05
CA ALA A 260 0.37 19.29 -14.00
C ALA A 260 1.59 19.77 -14.82
N LYS A 261 2.74 19.09 -14.69
CA LYS A 261 3.96 19.37 -15.45
C LYS A 261 3.75 19.20 -16.95
N ILE A 262 3.10 18.12 -17.37
CA ILE A 262 2.75 17.85 -18.77
C ILE A 262 1.82 18.94 -19.32
N LYS A 263 0.78 19.32 -18.56
CA LYS A 263 -0.15 20.38 -18.96
C LYS A 263 0.58 21.71 -19.16
N ARG A 264 1.47 22.06 -18.24
CA ARG A 264 2.26 23.30 -18.35
C ARG A 264 3.19 23.29 -19.56
N MET A 265 3.93 22.18 -19.79
CA MET A 265 4.81 22.09 -20.94
C MET A 265 4.05 22.20 -22.28
N LYS A 266 2.84 21.63 -22.37
CA LYS A 266 1.98 21.77 -23.57
C LYS A 266 1.60 23.23 -23.82
N LEU A 267 1.29 24.01 -22.77
CA LEU A 267 1.02 25.46 -22.88
C LEU A 267 2.27 26.22 -23.31
N ASP A 268 3.42 25.93 -22.72
CA ASP A 268 4.69 26.58 -23.07
C ASP A 268 5.12 26.26 -24.50
N ILE A 269 4.88 25.02 -24.98
CA ILE A 269 5.10 24.62 -26.39
C ILE A 269 4.20 25.44 -27.32
N SER A 270 2.91 25.52 -27.02
CA SER A 270 1.95 26.30 -27.82
C SER A 270 2.33 27.76 -27.89
N ALA A 271 2.77 28.36 -26.77
CA ALA A 271 3.25 29.73 -26.71
C ALA A 271 4.51 29.93 -27.57
N ALA A 272 5.50 29.03 -27.47
CA ALA A 272 6.72 29.08 -28.27
C ALA A 272 6.47 28.94 -29.77
N GLU A 273 5.54 28.03 -30.16
CA GLU A 273 5.12 27.87 -31.54
C GLU A 273 4.42 29.11 -32.10
N THR A 274 3.64 29.81 -31.26
CA THR A 274 2.99 31.09 -31.65
C THR A 274 4.03 32.15 -31.86
N ILE A 275 5.00 32.30 -30.97
CA ILE A 275 6.09 33.30 -31.10
C ILE A 275 6.89 33.04 -32.37
N LEU A 276 7.18 31.78 -32.71
CA LEU A 276 7.92 31.44 -33.93
C LEU A 276 7.15 31.72 -35.23
N LYS A 277 5.81 31.79 -35.17
CA LYS A 277 4.94 32.10 -36.31
C LYS A 277 4.73 33.60 -36.50
N MET A 278 5.02 34.43 -35.48
CA MET A 278 4.88 35.90 -35.57
C MET A 278 6.00 36.45 -36.41
N SER A 279 5.68 37.47 -37.24
CA SER A 279 6.68 38.24 -37.96
C SER A 279 7.49 39.12 -37.00
N LYS A 280 8.66 39.61 -37.42
CA LYS A 280 9.42 40.57 -36.61
C LYS A 280 8.62 41.85 -36.30
N ASP A 281 7.83 42.32 -37.26
CA ASP A 281 7.00 43.53 -37.12
C ASP A 281 5.89 43.34 -36.07
N ASP A 282 5.34 42.10 -35.95
CA ASP A 282 4.36 41.74 -34.93
C ASP A 282 4.98 41.75 -33.51
N LEU A 283 6.25 41.35 -33.39
CA LEU A 283 6.96 41.28 -32.09
C LEU A 283 7.37 42.66 -31.56
N GLU A 284 7.54 43.63 -32.42
CA GLU A 284 7.87 45.05 -32.05
C GLU A 284 6.63 45.88 -31.71
N ASN A 285 5.43 45.37 -31.96
CA ASN A 285 4.19 46.09 -31.66
C ASN A 285 3.88 46.06 -30.14
N PRO A 286 3.88 47.20 -29.42
CA PRO A 286 3.72 47.24 -27.97
C PRO A 286 2.33 46.79 -27.47
N THR A 287 1.35 46.64 -28.36
CA THR A 287 -0.02 46.15 -28.04
C THR A 287 -0.10 44.63 -27.93
N ILE A 288 0.91 43.90 -28.42
CA ILE A 288 0.94 42.43 -28.38
C ILE A 288 2.04 41.96 -27.44
N LYS A 289 2.02 42.41 -26.18
CA LYS A 289 2.91 41.82 -25.16
C LYS A 289 2.31 40.50 -24.71
N PRO A 290 2.97 39.35 -24.98
CA PRO A 290 2.54 38.10 -24.36
C PRO A 290 2.68 38.24 -22.83
N HIS A 291 1.62 37.97 -22.10
CA HIS A 291 1.62 37.98 -20.63
C HIS A 291 2.54 36.84 -20.11
N PHE A 292 3.84 37.09 -20.09
CA PHE A 292 4.76 36.29 -19.31
C PHE A 292 4.66 36.78 -17.85
N GLN A 293 3.68 36.24 -17.11
CA GLN A 293 3.72 36.40 -15.65
C GLN A 293 4.83 35.47 -15.12
N HIS A 294 5.94 36.09 -14.76
CA HIS A 294 6.94 35.51 -13.89
C HIS A 294 6.31 35.26 -12.52
N HIS A 295 5.71 34.08 -12.33
CA HIS A 295 5.51 33.57 -10.99
C HIS A 295 6.83 32.91 -10.54
N SER A 296 7.74 33.75 -10.04
CA SER A 296 8.77 33.27 -9.13
C SER A 296 8.07 32.63 -7.93
N ALA A 297 8.13 31.32 -7.83
CA ALA A 297 7.79 30.64 -6.59
C ALA A 297 8.80 31.07 -5.53
N GLY A 298 8.38 32.01 -4.66
CA GLY A 298 9.13 32.38 -3.47
C GLY A 298 9.30 31.16 -2.54
N PRO A 299 10.37 31.15 -1.75
CA PRO A 299 10.62 30.04 -0.84
C PRO A 299 9.51 29.95 0.20
N ALA A 300 8.98 28.73 0.39
CA ALA A 300 8.02 28.42 1.44
C ALA A 300 8.63 28.84 2.79
N GLN A 301 8.04 29.84 3.44
CA GLN A 301 8.34 30.19 4.81
C GLN A 301 7.90 29.05 5.72
N LYS A 302 8.88 28.46 6.42
CA LYS A 302 8.66 27.61 7.58
C LYS A 302 7.98 28.43 8.68
N LYS A 303 6.82 27.98 9.09
CA LYS A 303 6.30 28.19 10.44
C LYS A 303 5.86 26.84 10.99
#